data_38f215faa428cfbca6cb5bc2ae3a1c52
#
_entry.id   38f215faa428cfbca6cb5bc2ae3a1c52
#
_cell.length_a   1.000
_cell.length_b   1.000
_cell.length_c   1.000
_cell.angle_alpha   90.00
_cell.angle_beta   90.00
_cell.angle_gamma   90.00
#
_symmetry.space_group_name_H-M   'P 1'
#
loop_
_entity.id
_entity.type
_entity.pdbx_description
1 polymer ?
#
loop_
_entity_poly.entity_id
_entity_poly.type
_entity_poly.pdbx_seq_one_letter_code
_entity_poly.pdbx_strand_id
1 'polypeptide(L)'
;MSEVKIAPIPDLGQRTDEITIYAGPCSVESAEQFEEVAECVADLGLHWIRGGAFKPRTNPHSFQGLGEEALKIMKAAGDKYNLKTLTEVMDSAHCQLVSDYVDGLQVGARNFQNFSLLKNIGIVTAESHKMVLYKRGF
;
A
#
# COMPACT_ATOMS: atom_id res chain seq x y z
N MET A 1 -5.36 -32.43 -3.02
CA MET A 1 -4.87 -31.04 -3.22
C MET A 1 -6.10 -30.16 -3.28
N SER A 2 -6.27 -29.26 -2.34
CA SER A 2 -7.36 -28.28 -2.38
C SER A 2 -7.11 -27.32 -3.55
N GLU A 3 -8.09 -27.19 -4.41
CA GLU A 3 -8.06 -26.27 -5.54
C GLU A 3 -7.95 -24.84 -4.99
N VAL A 4 -6.86 -24.15 -5.31
CA VAL A 4 -6.70 -22.75 -4.94
C VAL A 4 -7.66 -21.93 -5.80
N LYS A 5 -8.77 -21.51 -5.24
CA LYS A 5 -9.68 -20.57 -5.90
C LYS A 5 -9.03 -19.19 -5.89
N ILE A 6 -8.54 -18.74 -7.03
CA ILE A 6 -8.13 -17.36 -7.23
C ILE A 6 -9.42 -16.54 -7.34
N ALA A 7 -9.73 -15.78 -6.28
CA ALA A 7 -10.81 -14.82 -6.37
C ALA A 7 -10.40 -13.70 -7.35
N PRO A 8 -11.29 -13.25 -8.24
CA PRO A 8 -11.01 -12.04 -9.02
C PRO A 8 -10.76 -10.89 -8.05
N ILE A 9 -9.78 -10.03 -8.36
CA ILE A 9 -9.50 -8.83 -7.56
C ILE A 9 -10.77 -7.97 -7.60
N PRO A 10 -11.49 -7.84 -6.46
CA PRO A 10 -12.73 -7.10 -6.50
C PRO A 10 -12.40 -5.63 -6.74
N ASP A 11 -12.95 -5.13 -7.79
CA ASP A 11 -13.07 -3.70 -8.10
C ASP A 11 -11.79 -2.88 -7.85
N LEU A 12 -10.85 -2.98 -8.78
CA LEU A 12 -9.75 -2.00 -8.86
C LEU A 12 -10.27 -0.60 -9.23
N GLY A 13 -11.59 -0.44 -9.38
CA GLY A 13 -12.22 0.81 -9.79
C GLY A 13 -12.02 1.12 -11.28
N GLN A 14 -11.48 0.17 -12.04
CA GLN A 14 -11.17 0.34 -13.47
C GLN A 14 -11.63 -0.86 -14.28
N ARG A 15 -11.90 -0.61 -15.55
CA ARG A 15 -12.23 -1.65 -16.51
C ARG A 15 -11.04 -2.58 -16.74
N THR A 16 -11.29 -3.84 -17.04
CA THR A 16 -10.24 -4.86 -17.27
C THR A 16 -9.35 -4.60 -18.49
N ASP A 17 -9.74 -3.68 -19.34
CA ASP A 17 -9.04 -3.24 -20.55
C ASP A 17 -8.22 -1.94 -20.33
N GLU A 18 -8.21 -1.38 -19.12
CA GLU A 18 -7.48 -0.17 -18.78
C GLU A 18 -6.26 -0.47 -17.87
N ILE A 19 -5.21 0.36 -18.04
CA ILE A 19 -4.02 0.28 -17.19
C ILE A 19 -4.32 0.91 -15.84
N THR A 20 -4.14 0.15 -14.75
CA THR A 20 -4.22 0.70 -13.39
C THR A 20 -2.93 1.45 -13.05
N ILE A 21 -3.05 2.72 -12.71
CA ILE A 21 -1.93 3.57 -12.30
C ILE A 21 -1.94 3.80 -10.80
N TYR A 22 -0.82 3.48 -10.16
CA TYR A 22 -0.54 3.76 -8.74
C TYR A 22 0.44 4.92 -8.65
N ALA A 23 -0.06 6.15 -8.58
CA ALA A 23 0.74 7.36 -8.51
C ALA A 23 1.00 7.78 -7.05
N GLY A 24 2.06 8.53 -6.81
CA GLY A 24 2.33 9.10 -5.49
C GLY A 24 3.81 9.15 -5.12
N PRO A 25 4.14 9.79 -3.98
CA PRO A 25 5.52 10.01 -3.57
C PRO A 25 6.21 8.72 -3.14
N CYS A 26 7.54 8.71 -3.22
CA CYS A 26 8.33 7.59 -2.69
C CYS A 26 8.15 7.42 -1.18
N SER A 27 8.01 8.54 -0.47
CA SER A 27 7.87 8.61 0.99
C SER A 27 6.80 9.61 1.38
N VAL A 28 6.05 9.33 2.42
CA VAL A 28 5.21 10.32 3.09
C VAL A 28 6.08 11.08 4.08
N GLU A 29 6.31 12.36 3.83
CA GLU A 29 7.23 13.19 4.61
C GLU A 29 6.50 14.25 5.45
N SER A 30 5.33 14.72 4.98
CA SER A 30 4.41 15.55 5.74
C SER A 30 2.97 15.40 5.24
N ALA A 31 2.01 15.92 6.00
CA ALA A 31 0.61 15.95 5.61
C ALA A 31 0.41 16.84 4.37
N GLU A 32 1.05 18.02 4.36
CA GLU A 32 0.95 18.99 3.27
C GLU A 32 1.48 18.42 1.97
N GLN A 33 2.66 17.78 2.00
CA GLN A 33 3.26 17.15 0.82
C GLN A 33 2.35 16.04 0.26
N PHE A 34 1.80 15.20 1.13
CA PHE A 34 0.98 14.08 0.67
C PHE A 34 -0.38 14.54 0.17
N GLU A 35 -0.96 15.55 0.78
CA GLU A 35 -2.24 16.14 0.39
C GLU A 35 -2.16 16.82 -0.99
N GLU A 36 -1.10 17.61 -1.24
CA GLU A 36 -0.87 18.23 -2.56
C GLU A 36 -0.78 17.18 -3.68
N VAL A 37 -0.08 16.06 -3.41
CA VAL A 37 0.01 14.97 -4.37
C VAL A 37 -1.34 14.27 -4.54
N ALA A 38 -2.12 14.08 -3.46
CA ALA A 38 -3.43 13.44 -3.52
C ALA A 38 -4.41 14.25 -4.36
N GLU A 39 -4.42 15.57 -4.20
CA GLU A 39 -5.22 16.47 -5.03
C GLU A 39 -4.87 16.32 -6.52
N CYS A 40 -3.59 16.37 -6.85
CA CYS A 40 -3.12 16.19 -8.23
C CYS A 40 -3.51 14.81 -8.80
N VAL A 41 -3.41 13.73 -8.02
CA VAL A 41 -3.80 12.38 -8.44
C VAL A 41 -5.30 12.29 -8.71
N ALA A 42 -6.12 12.94 -7.88
CA ALA A 42 -7.57 12.99 -8.05
C ALA A 42 -7.96 13.82 -9.29
N ASP A 43 -7.33 14.98 -9.50
CA ASP A 43 -7.57 15.85 -10.67
C ASP A 43 -7.23 15.17 -11.99
N LEU A 44 -6.27 14.25 -11.98
CA LEU A 44 -5.93 13.40 -13.14
C LEU A 44 -6.95 12.26 -13.37
N GLY A 45 -7.97 12.14 -12.53
CA GLY A 45 -8.96 11.06 -12.61
C GLY A 45 -8.42 9.69 -12.23
N LEU A 46 -7.31 9.61 -11.51
CA LEU A 46 -6.75 8.36 -11.01
C LEU A 46 -7.45 7.94 -9.72
N HIS A 47 -7.46 6.64 -9.45
CA HIS A 47 -8.18 6.06 -8.31
C HIS A 47 -7.28 5.59 -7.18
N TRP A 48 -5.97 5.49 -7.41
CA TRP A 48 -5.02 4.99 -6.45
C TRP A 48 -3.88 5.96 -6.19
N ILE A 49 -3.63 6.23 -4.90
CA ILE A 49 -2.43 6.92 -4.45
C ILE A 49 -1.54 5.98 -3.65
N ARG A 50 -0.24 6.06 -3.89
CA ARG A 50 0.74 5.29 -3.13
C ARG A 50 1.69 6.21 -2.36
N GLY A 51 2.18 5.75 -1.20
CA GLY A 51 3.21 6.43 -0.43
C GLY A 51 3.94 5.44 0.47
N GLY A 52 5.21 5.70 0.79
CA GLY A 52 5.95 4.88 1.75
C GLY A 52 5.77 5.42 3.17
N ALA A 53 5.03 4.69 4.02
CA ALA A 53 4.92 5.00 5.45
C ALA A 53 6.16 4.57 6.22
N PHE A 54 6.70 3.41 5.86
CA PHE A 54 7.95 2.86 6.36
C PHE A 54 8.98 2.79 5.23
N LYS A 55 10.25 3.06 5.53
CA LYS A 55 11.32 3.09 4.51
C LYS A 55 12.43 2.09 4.86
N PRO A 56 12.67 1.10 3.99
CA PRO A 56 13.80 0.20 4.17
C PRO A 56 15.11 0.95 3.89
N ARG A 57 15.88 1.20 4.92
CA ARG A 57 17.19 1.87 4.82
C ARG A 57 18.28 0.99 5.38
N THR A 58 19.43 0.95 4.71
CA THR A 58 20.62 0.25 5.21
C THR A 58 21.37 1.06 6.26
N ASN A 59 21.26 2.40 6.19
CA ASN A 59 21.83 3.29 7.19
C ASN A 59 20.77 3.60 8.25
N PRO A 60 20.98 3.23 9.53
CA PRO A 60 20.02 3.45 10.61
C PRO A 60 19.79 4.93 10.95
N HIS A 61 20.68 5.84 10.54
CA HIS A 61 20.55 7.28 10.74
C HIS A 61 19.76 7.97 9.60
N SER A 62 19.40 7.25 8.54
CA SER A 62 18.55 7.78 7.47
C SER A 62 17.09 7.83 7.92
N PHE A 63 16.30 8.66 7.25
CA PHE A 63 14.85 8.74 7.47
C PHE A 63 14.20 7.37 7.25
N GLN A 64 13.58 6.83 8.30
CA GLN A 64 12.96 5.50 8.32
C GLN A 64 11.46 5.53 7.93
N GLY A 65 10.92 6.69 7.61
CA GLY A 65 9.49 6.94 7.43
C GLY A 65 8.82 7.48 8.70
N LEU A 66 7.64 8.03 8.56
CA LEU A 66 6.84 8.53 9.68
C LEU A 66 6.03 7.41 10.38
N GLY A 67 6.08 6.18 9.86
CA GLY A 67 5.39 5.05 10.48
C GLY A 67 3.87 5.24 10.52
N GLU A 68 3.28 5.03 11.70
CA GLU A 68 1.83 5.15 11.88
C GLU A 68 1.29 6.54 11.56
N GLU A 69 2.06 7.61 11.80
CA GLU A 69 1.64 8.96 11.44
C GLU A 69 1.45 9.10 9.92
N ALA A 70 2.36 8.52 9.12
CA ALA A 70 2.16 8.47 7.67
C ALA A 70 0.90 7.71 7.26
N LEU A 71 0.56 6.62 7.97
CA LEU A 71 -0.66 5.86 7.69
C LEU A 71 -1.91 6.71 7.94
N LYS A 72 -1.93 7.50 9.02
CA LYS A 72 -3.02 8.44 9.32
C LYS A 72 -3.15 9.52 8.25
N ILE A 73 -2.03 10.09 7.81
CA ILE A 73 -1.99 11.08 6.72
C ILE A 73 -2.55 10.47 5.43
N MET A 74 -2.10 9.27 5.08
CA MET A 74 -2.56 8.58 3.87
C MET A 74 -4.06 8.31 3.91
N LYS A 75 -4.57 7.83 5.06
CA LYS A 75 -5.99 7.57 5.22
C LYS A 75 -6.82 8.86 5.10
N ALA A 76 -6.41 9.92 5.78
CA ALA A 76 -7.12 11.21 5.73
C ALA A 76 -7.18 11.78 4.30
N ALA A 77 -6.07 11.74 3.56
CA ALA A 77 -6.04 12.19 2.17
C ALA A 77 -6.87 11.28 1.25
N GLY A 78 -6.79 9.95 1.44
CA GLY A 78 -7.62 9.00 0.71
C GLY A 78 -9.10 9.26 0.88
N ASP A 79 -9.55 9.44 2.13
CA ASP A 79 -10.95 9.74 2.46
C ASP A 79 -11.38 11.11 1.87
N LYS A 80 -10.51 12.13 1.94
CA LYS A 80 -10.80 13.49 1.43
C LYS A 80 -10.97 13.54 -0.09
N TYR A 81 -10.10 12.86 -0.82
CA TYR A 81 -10.05 12.90 -2.29
C TYR A 81 -10.68 11.67 -2.97
N ASN A 82 -11.33 10.79 -2.19
CA ASN A 82 -11.92 9.53 -2.67
C ASN A 82 -10.93 8.67 -3.45
N LEU A 83 -9.71 8.55 -2.90
CA LEU A 83 -8.63 7.73 -3.45
C LEU A 83 -8.41 6.48 -2.59
N LYS A 84 -8.16 5.36 -3.23
CA LYS A 84 -7.64 4.16 -2.56
C LYS A 84 -6.15 4.33 -2.28
N THR A 85 -5.71 3.86 -1.13
CA THR A 85 -4.33 4.07 -0.63
C THR A 85 -3.52 2.78 -0.65
N LEU A 86 -2.24 2.87 -1.01
CA LEU A 86 -1.31 1.75 -1.10
C LEU A 86 0.02 2.09 -0.42
N THR A 87 0.48 1.23 0.50
CA THR A 87 1.81 1.37 1.12
C THR A 87 2.52 0.03 1.27
N GLU A 88 3.86 0.08 1.41
CA GLU A 88 4.68 -1.12 1.62
C GLU A 88 4.64 -1.56 3.08
N VAL A 89 4.44 -2.86 3.29
CA VAL A 89 4.61 -3.55 4.59
C VAL A 89 5.97 -4.24 4.57
N MET A 90 6.79 -3.97 5.58
CA MET A 90 8.16 -4.50 5.64
C MET A 90 8.36 -5.51 6.77
N ASP A 91 7.52 -5.46 7.81
CA ASP A 91 7.63 -6.30 9.00
C ASP A 91 6.29 -6.97 9.32
N SER A 92 6.36 -8.24 9.70
CA SER A 92 5.20 -9.03 10.10
C SER A 92 4.43 -8.42 11.28
N ALA A 93 5.13 -7.74 12.19
CA ALA A 93 4.52 -7.07 13.34
C ALA A 93 3.62 -5.88 12.93
N HIS A 94 3.86 -5.30 11.76
CA HIS A 94 3.10 -4.14 11.26
C HIS A 94 1.96 -4.51 10.31
N CYS A 95 1.78 -5.79 9.95
CA CYS A 95 0.77 -6.19 8.96
C CYS A 95 -0.64 -5.72 9.33
N GLN A 96 -1.06 -5.97 10.58
CA GLN A 96 -2.39 -5.56 11.05
C GLN A 96 -2.50 -4.04 11.08
N LEU A 97 -1.54 -3.35 11.70
CA LEU A 97 -1.53 -1.88 11.75
C LEU A 97 -1.66 -1.25 10.36
N VAL A 98 -0.85 -1.68 9.40
CA VAL A 98 -0.92 -1.15 8.04
C VAL A 98 -2.26 -1.47 7.40
N SER A 99 -2.76 -2.71 7.57
CA SER A 99 -4.05 -3.12 7.03
C SER A 99 -5.21 -2.27 7.56
N ASP A 100 -5.15 -1.77 8.78
CA ASP A 100 -6.24 -0.98 9.38
C ASP A 100 -6.39 0.41 8.71
N TYR A 101 -5.32 0.93 8.09
CA TYR A 101 -5.30 2.28 7.54
C TYR A 101 -5.40 2.36 6.01
N VAL A 102 -4.93 1.34 5.27
CA VAL A 102 -4.82 1.42 3.81
C VAL A 102 -5.68 0.39 3.09
N ASP A 103 -5.95 0.64 1.79
CA ASP A 103 -6.75 -0.24 0.94
C ASP A 103 -5.94 -1.34 0.27
N GLY A 104 -4.64 -1.13 0.13
CA GLY A 104 -3.73 -2.09 -0.48
C GLY A 104 -2.40 -2.19 0.27
N LEU A 105 -1.87 -3.41 0.36
CA LEU A 105 -0.60 -3.72 0.99
C LEU A 105 0.42 -4.11 -0.09
N GLN A 106 1.56 -3.42 -0.12
CA GLN A 106 2.64 -3.77 -1.05
C GLN A 106 3.71 -4.61 -0.35
N VAL A 107 4.10 -5.70 -0.99
CA VAL A 107 5.32 -6.45 -0.65
C VAL A 107 6.45 -5.98 -1.57
N GLY A 108 7.45 -5.35 -1.00
CA GLY A 108 8.62 -4.88 -1.74
C GLY A 108 9.49 -6.04 -2.25
N ALA A 109 10.25 -5.80 -3.34
CA ALA A 109 11.09 -6.83 -3.97
C ALA A 109 12.15 -7.44 -3.02
N ARG A 110 12.59 -6.70 -1.98
CA ARG A 110 13.52 -7.24 -0.97
C ARG A 110 12.88 -8.28 -0.05
N ASN A 111 11.54 -8.26 0.07
CA ASN A 111 10.76 -9.15 0.92
C ASN A 111 10.01 -10.24 0.13
N PHE A 112 10.30 -10.44 -1.15
CA PHE A 112 9.54 -11.39 -1.96
C PHE A 112 9.67 -12.85 -1.48
N GLN A 113 10.75 -13.20 -0.78
CA GLN A 113 10.97 -14.52 -0.16
C GLN A 113 10.79 -14.49 1.36
N ASN A 114 10.30 -13.41 1.93
CA ASN A 114 9.99 -13.35 3.36
C ASN A 114 8.64 -14.05 3.64
N PHE A 115 8.68 -15.40 3.68
CA PHE A 115 7.47 -16.21 3.83
C PHE A 115 6.70 -15.94 5.13
N SER A 116 7.38 -15.53 6.20
CA SER A 116 6.70 -15.11 7.43
C SER A 116 5.85 -13.87 7.20
N LEU A 117 6.40 -12.87 6.52
CA LEU A 117 5.68 -11.65 6.15
C LEU A 117 4.50 -11.96 5.22
N LEU A 118 4.74 -12.76 4.17
CA LEU A 118 3.71 -13.15 3.21
C LEU A 118 2.55 -13.88 3.87
N LYS A 119 2.85 -14.79 4.81
CA LYS A 119 1.82 -15.50 5.59
C LYS A 119 0.98 -14.54 6.41
N ASN A 120 1.61 -13.59 7.13
CA ASN A 120 0.89 -12.62 7.95
C ASN A 120 0.05 -11.66 7.09
N ILE A 121 0.57 -11.20 5.96
CA ILE A 121 -0.22 -10.40 5.01
C ILE A 121 -1.44 -11.19 4.54
N GLY A 122 -1.25 -12.46 4.16
CA GLY A 122 -2.37 -13.32 3.75
C GLY A 122 -3.44 -13.47 4.83
N ILE A 123 -3.04 -13.58 6.11
CA ILE A 123 -3.99 -13.67 7.24
C ILE A 123 -4.79 -12.37 7.37
N VAL A 124 -4.13 -11.21 7.42
CA VAL A 124 -4.82 -9.92 7.65
C VAL A 124 -5.65 -9.46 6.46
N THR A 125 -5.33 -9.92 5.24
CA THR A 125 -6.08 -9.57 4.03
C THR A 125 -7.19 -10.55 3.68
N ALA A 126 -7.17 -11.76 4.22
CA ALA A 126 -8.17 -12.80 3.91
C ALA A 126 -9.59 -12.39 4.29
N GLU A 127 -9.76 -11.71 5.43
CA GLU A 127 -11.06 -11.25 5.92
C GLU A 127 -11.45 -9.88 5.34
N SER A 128 -10.47 -9.01 5.16
CA SER A 128 -10.70 -7.63 4.69
C SER A 128 -10.80 -7.50 3.17
N HIS A 129 -10.48 -8.55 2.43
CA HIS A 129 -10.42 -8.58 0.95
C HIS A 129 -9.58 -7.45 0.33
N LYS A 130 -8.58 -6.95 1.08
CA LYS A 130 -7.69 -5.89 0.60
C LYS A 130 -6.74 -6.40 -0.48
N MET A 131 -6.41 -5.52 -1.40
CA MET A 131 -5.46 -5.83 -2.47
C MET A 131 -4.05 -6.06 -1.92
N VAL A 132 -3.34 -7.02 -2.48
CA VAL A 132 -1.91 -7.23 -2.22
C VAL A 132 -1.13 -7.03 -3.51
N LEU A 133 -0.27 -6.01 -3.55
CA LEU A 133 0.66 -5.77 -4.64
C LEU A 133 2.00 -6.45 -4.32
N TYR A 134 2.21 -7.61 -4.92
CA TYR A 134 3.43 -8.39 -4.73
C TYR A 134 4.47 -8.07 -5.80
N LYS A 135 5.55 -7.41 -5.41
CA LYS A 135 6.68 -7.12 -6.31
C LYS A 135 7.64 -8.30 -6.33
N ARG A 136 7.79 -8.92 -7.49
CA ARG A 136 8.74 -10.01 -7.69
C ARG A 136 10.18 -9.51 -7.49
N GLY A 137 10.97 -10.28 -6.75
CA GLY A 137 12.44 -10.16 -6.70
C GLY A 137 13.12 -10.89 -7.84
N PHE A 138 14.45 -10.88 -7.81
CA PHE A 138 15.30 -11.57 -8.79
C PHE A 138 15.55 -13.02 -8.40
#